data_eae197dcf09d50cb6accf5b04eb1696b
#
_entry.id   eae197dcf09d50cb6accf5b04eb1696b
#
_cell.length_a   1.000
_cell.length_b   1.000
_cell.length_c   1.000
_cell.angle_alpha   90.00
_cell.angle_beta   90.00
_cell.angle_gamma   90.00
#
_symmetry.space_group_name_H-M   'P 1'
#
loop_
_entity.id
_entity.type
_entity.pdbx_description
1 polymer ?
#
loop_
_entity_poly.entity_id
_entity_poly.type
_entity_poly.pdbx_seq_one_letter_code
_entity_poly.pdbx_strand_id
1 'polypeptide(L)'
;MRTLVGTLGMFCVFYSFQHMALAEAVAIIFSRPLFAVALAVPFLGEVVGWRRTVAAVVGFCGVLIMVRPGTEAFQPVALVALLGAFTAGAIAIIIKQLSRTESTTTIVVWFAIAGTVVSAIPAATVWVWPTPEQWAWLIAIGVVGIAGQAALTRGFSTGETSFVTPFDYSRLVFATAFGIAVFGEIPDIWKAVGALVIVTSGFYIARREMALARARGKAAPPATPPAEPS
;
A
#
# COMPACT_ATOMS: atom_id res chain seq x y z
N MET A 1 9.37 15.88 -0.19
CA MET A 1 8.21 15.35 -0.98
C MET A 1 7.68 14.02 -0.46
N ARG A 2 8.52 12.98 -0.28
CA ARG A 2 8.06 11.66 0.19
C ARG A 2 7.23 11.72 1.48
N THR A 3 7.68 12.49 2.47
CA THR A 3 7.00 12.63 3.76
C THR A 3 5.61 13.25 3.62
N LEU A 4 5.48 14.33 2.85
CA LEU A 4 4.18 15.00 2.65
C LEU A 4 3.18 14.07 1.96
N VAL A 5 3.59 13.40 0.89
CA VAL A 5 2.75 12.43 0.19
C VAL A 5 2.40 11.25 1.09
N GLY A 6 3.37 10.77 1.90
CA GLY A 6 3.16 9.67 2.83
C GLY A 6 2.22 10.03 3.97
N THR A 7 2.37 11.21 4.54
CA THR A 7 1.49 11.70 5.62
C THR A 7 0.07 11.94 5.09
N LEU A 8 -0.08 12.55 3.91
CA LEU A 8 -1.39 12.69 3.26
C LEU A 8 -2.06 11.33 3.06
N GLY A 9 -1.32 10.35 2.52
CA GLY A 9 -1.83 9.00 2.35
C GLY A 9 -2.25 8.35 3.65
N MET A 10 -1.47 8.52 4.71
CA MET A 10 -1.80 8.03 6.04
C MET A 10 -3.10 8.65 6.58
N PHE A 11 -3.27 9.97 6.47
CA PHE A 11 -4.51 10.63 6.86
C PHE A 11 -5.71 10.13 6.06
N CYS A 12 -5.58 9.96 4.74
CA CYS A 12 -6.63 9.40 3.91
C CYS A 12 -7.04 7.98 4.35
N VAL A 13 -6.06 7.13 4.64
CA VAL A 13 -6.30 5.75 5.11
C VAL A 13 -7.04 5.74 6.45
N PHE A 14 -6.54 6.49 7.45
CA PHE A 14 -7.17 6.53 8.77
C PHE A 14 -8.55 7.18 8.73
N TYR A 15 -8.73 8.23 7.95
CA TYR A 15 -10.04 8.84 7.74
C TYR A 15 -11.03 7.83 7.14
N SER A 16 -10.57 7.04 6.17
CA SER A 16 -11.41 6.01 5.56
C SER A 16 -11.80 4.92 6.55
N PHE A 17 -10.88 4.48 7.43
CA PHE A 17 -11.20 3.49 8.48
C PHE A 17 -12.21 3.98 9.51
N GLN A 18 -12.33 5.30 9.69
CA GLN A 18 -13.32 5.87 10.61
C GLN A 18 -14.70 6.06 10.00
N HIS A 19 -14.82 6.16 8.66
CA HIS A 19 -16.03 6.59 7.99
C HIS A 19 -16.60 5.57 7.02
N MET A 20 -15.98 4.41 6.87
CA MET A 20 -16.49 3.30 6.05
C MET A 20 -16.08 1.95 6.63
N ALA A 21 -16.73 0.87 6.19
CA ALA A 21 -16.43 -0.48 6.62
C ALA A 21 -14.95 -0.83 6.42
N LEU A 22 -14.32 -1.45 7.43
CA LEU A 22 -12.89 -1.77 7.44
C LEU A 22 -12.48 -2.62 6.23
N ALA A 23 -13.27 -3.67 5.94
CA ALA A 23 -13.00 -4.55 4.79
C ALA A 23 -13.06 -3.79 3.45
N GLU A 24 -14.01 -2.84 3.33
CA GLU A 24 -14.19 -2.01 2.14
C GLU A 24 -13.02 -1.04 1.95
N ALA A 25 -12.63 -0.32 3.00
CA ALA A 25 -11.49 0.59 2.98
C ALA A 25 -10.20 -0.15 2.60
N VAL A 26 -9.95 -1.31 3.22
CA VAL A 26 -8.77 -2.14 2.91
C VAL A 26 -8.79 -2.62 1.47
N ALA A 27 -9.95 -3.08 0.96
CA ALA A 27 -10.06 -3.53 -0.42
C ALA A 27 -9.77 -2.41 -1.44
N ILE A 28 -10.28 -1.19 -1.20
CA ILE A 28 -9.99 -0.03 -2.05
C ILE A 28 -8.48 0.31 -2.00
N ILE A 29 -7.86 0.25 -0.83
CA ILE A 29 -6.42 0.51 -0.67
C ILE A 29 -5.58 -0.53 -1.43
N PHE A 30 -6.06 -1.77 -1.59
CA PHE A 30 -5.40 -2.76 -2.44
C PHE A 30 -5.39 -2.41 -3.93
N SER A 31 -6.05 -1.33 -4.36
CA SER A 31 -5.88 -0.78 -5.71
C SER A 31 -4.54 -0.03 -5.92
N ARG A 32 -3.73 0.17 -4.87
CA ARG A 32 -2.40 0.82 -4.95
C ARG A 32 -1.47 0.30 -6.08
N PRO A 33 -1.40 -1.03 -6.39
CA PRO A 33 -0.56 -1.51 -7.49
C PRO A 33 -1.03 -1.00 -8.86
N LEU A 34 -2.33 -0.75 -9.02
CA LEU A 34 -2.92 -0.21 -10.25
C LEU A 34 -2.38 1.20 -10.49
N PHE A 35 -2.39 2.03 -9.45
CA PHE A 35 -1.82 3.38 -9.49
C PHE A 35 -0.31 3.37 -9.66
N ALA A 36 0.40 2.44 -9.01
CA ALA A 36 1.85 2.30 -9.20
C ALA A 36 2.20 1.98 -10.67
N VAL A 37 1.44 1.11 -11.33
CA VAL A 37 1.60 0.80 -12.77
C VAL A 37 1.32 2.04 -13.62
N ALA A 38 0.23 2.77 -13.35
CA ALA A 38 -0.12 3.97 -14.10
C ALA A 38 0.94 5.07 -13.97
N LEU A 39 1.51 5.23 -12.78
CA LEU A 39 2.54 6.24 -12.49
C LEU A 39 3.95 5.83 -12.99
N ALA A 40 4.25 4.54 -13.11
CA ALA A 40 5.55 4.07 -13.56
C ALA A 40 5.89 4.53 -14.98
N VAL A 41 4.88 4.65 -15.86
CA VAL A 41 5.07 5.09 -17.24
C VAL A 41 5.60 6.52 -17.31
N PRO A 42 4.90 7.55 -16.79
CA PRO A 42 5.34 8.94 -16.91
C PRO A 42 6.55 9.29 -16.02
N PHE A 43 6.69 8.66 -14.84
CA PHE A 43 7.72 9.06 -13.87
C PHE A 43 9.00 8.22 -13.91
N LEU A 44 8.94 6.98 -14.36
CA LEU A 44 10.11 6.10 -14.47
C LEU A 44 10.50 5.82 -15.92
N GLY A 45 9.70 6.23 -16.91
CA GLY A 45 9.92 5.91 -18.32
C GLY A 45 9.82 4.38 -18.60
N GLU A 46 9.15 3.63 -17.72
CA GLU A 46 9.03 2.18 -17.88
C GLU A 46 8.03 1.86 -18.99
N VAL A 47 8.41 0.96 -19.90
CA VAL A 47 7.47 0.38 -20.88
C VAL A 47 6.63 -0.65 -20.15
N VAL A 48 5.38 -0.30 -19.87
CA VAL A 48 4.41 -1.22 -19.27
C VAL A 48 3.85 -2.12 -20.37
N GLY A 49 4.13 -3.42 -20.27
CA GLY A 49 3.59 -4.39 -21.22
C GLY A 49 2.06 -4.44 -21.15
N TRP A 50 1.41 -4.63 -22.30
CA TRP A 50 -0.05 -4.62 -22.47
C TRP A 50 -0.82 -5.47 -21.44
N ARG A 51 -0.26 -6.60 -21.02
CA ARG A 51 -0.85 -7.48 -20.00
C ARG A 51 -0.98 -6.81 -18.63
N ARG A 52 -0.01 -6.00 -18.23
CA ARG A 52 -0.07 -5.22 -16.98
C ARG A 52 -1.09 -4.10 -17.09
N THR A 53 -1.16 -3.45 -18.25
CA THR A 53 -2.16 -2.41 -18.49
C THR A 53 -3.58 -2.97 -18.43
N VAL A 54 -3.84 -4.12 -19.11
CA VAL A 54 -5.15 -4.78 -19.05
C VAL A 54 -5.50 -5.19 -17.60
N ALA A 55 -4.57 -5.78 -16.87
CA ALA A 55 -4.82 -6.13 -15.48
C ALA A 55 -5.12 -4.90 -14.62
N ALA A 56 -4.43 -3.78 -14.83
CA ALA A 56 -4.71 -2.53 -14.13
C ALA A 56 -6.11 -2.00 -14.47
N VAL A 57 -6.52 -2.02 -15.73
CA VAL A 57 -7.88 -1.62 -16.15
C VAL A 57 -8.94 -2.52 -15.51
N VAL A 58 -8.75 -3.85 -15.55
CA VAL A 58 -9.68 -4.81 -14.91
C VAL A 58 -9.79 -4.54 -13.42
N GLY A 59 -8.66 -4.32 -12.73
CA GLY A 59 -8.67 -3.99 -11.31
C GLY A 59 -9.39 -2.67 -11.02
N PHE A 60 -9.24 -1.68 -11.89
CA PHE A 60 -9.98 -0.42 -11.77
C PHE A 60 -11.50 -0.59 -11.99
N CYS A 61 -11.91 -1.46 -12.91
CA CYS A 61 -13.31 -1.86 -13.01
C CYS A 61 -13.82 -2.48 -11.70
N GLY A 62 -12.99 -3.28 -11.01
CA GLY A 62 -13.31 -3.79 -9.68
C GLY A 62 -13.55 -2.68 -8.66
N VAL A 63 -12.75 -1.61 -8.68
CA VAL A 63 -12.98 -0.41 -7.86
C VAL A 63 -14.33 0.24 -8.19
N LEU A 64 -14.66 0.42 -9.46
CA LEU A 64 -15.94 1.00 -9.88
C LEU A 64 -17.14 0.15 -9.46
N ILE A 65 -17.03 -1.18 -9.57
CA ILE A 65 -18.06 -2.12 -9.10
C ILE A 65 -18.28 -1.97 -7.58
N MET A 66 -17.21 -1.79 -6.81
CA MET A 66 -17.27 -1.65 -5.37
C MET A 66 -17.82 -0.29 -4.93
N VAL A 67 -17.34 0.78 -5.54
CA VAL A 67 -17.67 2.16 -5.16
C VAL A 67 -19.04 2.59 -5.68
N ARG A 68 -19.49 2.01 -6.81
CA ARG A 68 -20.79 2.31 -7.49
C ARG A 68 -21.07 3.81 -7.64
N PRO A 69 -20.20 4.58 -8.33
CA PRO A 69 -20.42 6.00 -8.50
C PRO A 69 -21.72 6.26 -9.23
N GLY A 70 -22.48 7.26 -8.77
CA GLY A 70 -23.78 7.63 -9.36
C GLY A 70 -24.98 6.83 -8.85
N THR A 71 -24.81 5.96 -7.88
CA THR A 71 -25.92 5.26 -7.19
C THR A 71 -26.10 5.77 -5.77
N GLU A 72 -27.21 5.45 -5.12
CA GLU A 72 -27.46 5.76 -3.70
C GLU A 72 -26.47 5.06 -2.75
N ALA A 73 -25.84 3.97 -3.21
CA ALA A 73 -24.82 3.25 -2.46
C ALA A 73 -23.42 3.94 -2.49
N PHE A 74 -23.27 5.00 -3.27
CA PHE A 74 -22.01 5.74 -3.37
C PHE A 74 -21.70 6.49 -2.08
N GLN A 75 -20.54 6.19 -1.51
CA GLN A 75 -20.01 6.89 -0.35
C GLN A 75 -18.86 7.81 -0.77
N PRO A 76 -18.93 9.13 -0.61
CA PRO A 76 -17.86 10.05 -0.98
C PRO A 76 -16.51 9.72 -0.30
N VAL A 77 -16.55 9.08 0.87
CA VAL A 77 -15.36 8.65 1.60
C VAL A 77 -14.52 7.62 0.81
N ALA A 78 -15.14 6.88 -0.11
CA ALA A 78 -14.42 5.98 -1.01
C ALA A 78 -13.40 6.71 -1.91
N LEU A 79 -13.66 7.98 -2.26
CA LEU A 79 -12.71 8.82 -2.99
C LEU A 79 -11.47 9.15 -2.13
N VAL A 80 -11.67 9.30 -0.82
CA VAL A 80 -10.55 9.51 0.12
C VAL A 80 -9.72 8.23 0.23
N ALA A 81 -10.35 7.05 0.29
CA ALA A 81 -9.64 5.78 0.25
C ALA A 81 -8.85 5.58 -1.06
N LEU A 82 -9.44 5.96 -2.20
CA LEU A 82 -8.76 5.95 -3.50
C LEU A 82 -7.57 6.91 -3.55
N LEU A 83 -7.70 8.11 -2.98
CA LEU A 83 -6.59 9.05 -2.83
C LEU A 83 -5.48 8.44 -1.96
N GLY A 84 -5.83 7.72 -0.89
CA GLY A 84 -4.90 6.95 -0.08
C GLY A 84 -4.17 5.87 -0.89
N ALA A 85 -4.89 5.13 -1.72
CA ALA A 85 -4.30 4.13 -2.62
C ALA A 85 -3.38 4.76 -3.69
N PHE A 86 -3.79 5.89 -4.27
CA PHE A 86 -2.99 6.67 -5.22
C PHE A 86 -1.69 7.15 -4.60
N THR A 87 -1.75 7.78 -3.42
CA THR A 87 -0.56 8.25 -2.70
C THR A 87 0.37 7.09 -2.33
N ALA A 88 -0.17 5.94 -1.94
CA ALA A 88 0.61 4.74 -1.67
C ALA A 88 1.32 4.21 -2.93
N GLY A 89 0.66 4.25 -4.10
CA GLY A 89 1.27 3.95 -5.40
C GLY A 89 2.39 4.95 -5.76
N ALA A 90 2.14 6.25 -5.56
CA ALA A 90 3.13 7.30 -5.78
C ALA A 90 4.36 7.17 -4.86
N ILE A 91 4.16 6.78 -3.60
CA ILE A 91 5.26 6.53 -2.65
C ILE A 91 6.16 5.41 -3.16
N ALA A 92 5.63 4.34 -3.73
CA ALA A 92 6.44 3.26 -4.28
C ALA A 92 7.39 3.78 -5.37
N ILE A 93 6.91 4.66 -6.25
CA ILE A 93 7.72 5.31 -7.29
C ILE A 93 8.79 6.23 -6.69
N ILE A 94 8.39 7.07 -5.71
CA ILE A 94 9.31 7.99 -5.02
C ILE A 94 10.41 7.21 -4.29
N ILE A 95 10.07 6.12 -3.59
CA ILE A 95 11.06 5.26 -2.92
C ILE A 95 12.02 4.66 -3.94
N LYS A 96 11.52 4.16 -5.08
CA LYS A 96 12.35 3.58 -6.13
C LYS A 96 13.35 4.60 -6.71
N GLN A 97 12.94 5.85 -6.86
CA GLN A 97 13.84 6.93 -7.29
C GLN A 97 14.86 7.27 -6.19
N LEU A 98 14.40 7.39 -4.94
CA LEU A 98 15.24 7.81 -3.82
C LEU A 98 16.25 6.73 -3.41
N SER A 99 15.91 5.44 -3.54
CA SER A 99 16.80 4.32 -3.25
C SER A 99 18.02 4.21 -4.18
N ARG A 100 18.07 5.03 -5.25
CA ARG A 100 19.27 5.14 -6.11
C ARG A 100 20.38 5.96 -5.48
N THR A 101 20.05 6.86 -4.56
CA THR A 101 20.98 7.80 -3.93
C THR A 101 21.07 7.64 -2.42
N GLU A 102 20.01 7.10 -1.78
CA GLU A 102 19.90 7.05 -0.34
C GLU A 102 19.72 5.62 0.19
N SER A 103 20.24 5.37 1.39
CA SER A 103 20.04 4.07 2.04
C SER A 103 18.58 3.90 2.50
N THR A 104 18.10 2.65 2.54
CA THR A 104 16.76 2.33 3.03
C THR A 104 16.53 2.84 4.45
N THR A 105 17.55 2.74 5.32
CA THR A 105 17.48 3.21 6.70
C THR A 105 17.31 4.72 6.75
N THR A 106 18.08 5.49 5.97
CA THR A 106 17.95 6.94 5.86
C THR A 106 16.54 7.35 5.45
N ILE A 107 16.00 6.68 4.43
CA ILE A 107 14.65 6.94 3.91
C ILE A 107 13.58 6.72 4.99
N VAL A 108 13.69 5.64 5.78
CA VAL A 108 12.72 5.29 6.83
C VAL A 108 12.84 6.25 8.02
N VAL A 109 14.04 6.55 8.49
CA VAL A 109 14.28 7.45 9.62
C VAL A 109 13.77 8.86 9.32
N TRP A 110 14.12 9.42 8.17
CA TRP A 110 13.63 10.74 7.76
C TRP A 110 12.10 10.78 7.60
N PHE A 111 11.51 9.69 7.11
CA PHE A 111 10.04 9.60 7.04
C PHE A 111 9.42 9.59 8.43
N ALA A 112 9.98 8.85 9.38
CA ALA A 112 9.45 8.80 10.74
C ALA A 112 9.56 10.17 11.43
N ILE A 113 10.74 10.81 11.41
CA ILE A 113 10.97 12.11 12.04
C ILE A 113 10.07 13.18 11.41
N ALA A 114 10.16 13.36 10.11
CA ALA A 114 9.41 14.40 9.42
C ALA A 114 7.89 14.11 9.42
N GLY A 115 7.47 12.83 9.39
CA GLY A 115 6.08 12.42 9.56
C GLY A 115 5.54 12.81 10.93
N THR A 116 6.30 12.60 12.00
CA THR A 116 5.95 13.02 13.36
C THR A 116 5.77 14.53 13.44
N VAL A 117 6.72 15.31 12.91
CA VAL A 117 6.64 16.78 12.92
C VAL A 117 5.42 17.28 12.13
N VAL A 118 5.20 16.76 10.93
CA VAL A 118 4.05 17.16 10.08
C VAL A 118 2.73 16.78 10.73
N SER A 119 2.65 15.62 11.39
CA SER A 119 1.43 15.18 12.06
C SER A 119 1.19 15.92 13.38
N ALA A 120 2.24 16.40 14.06
CA ALA A 120 2.11 17.18 15.30
C ALA A 120 1.39 18.52 15.08
N ILE A 121 1.53 19.15 13.91
CA ILE A 121 0.90 20.44 13.61
C ILE A 121 -0.64 20.36 13.70
N PRO A 122 -1.33 19.52 12.92
CA PRO A 122 -2.79 19.38 13.06
C PRO A 122 -3.18 18.75 14.41
N ALA A 123 -2.37 17.86 14.97
CA ALA A 123 -2.65 17.28 16.26
C ALA A 123 -2.70 18.34 17.37
N ALA A 124 -1.80 19.33 17.35
CA ALA A 124 -1.77 20.38 18.34
C ALA A 124 -3.05 21.24 18.36
N THR A 125 -3.76 21.37 17.23
CA THR A 125 -4.99 22.17 17.14
C THR A 125 -6.24 21.46 17.65
N VAL A 126 -6.21 20.11 17.68
CA VAL A 126 -7.34 19.26 18.09
C VAL A 126 -6.95 18.34 19.27
N TRP A 127 -5.85 18.65 19.95
CA TRP A 127 -5.30 17.80 20.99
C TRP A 127 -6.26 17.69 22.16
N VAL A 128 -6.66 16.46 22.43
CA VAL A 128 -7.37 16.08 23.65
C VAL A 128 -6.47 15.11 24.40
N TRP A 129 -6.28 15.34 25.69
CA TRP A 129 -5.46 14.43 26.50
C TRP A 129 -6.10 13.04 26.53
N PRO A 130 -5.41 12.02 26.05
CA PRO A 130 -5.94 10.66 26.04
C PRO A 130 -6.14 10.16 27.48
N THR A 131 -7.20 9.39 27.69
CA THR A 131 -7.40 8.65 28.93
C THR A 131 -6.31 7.57 29.09
N PRO A 132 -6.09 7.02 30.30
CA PRO A 132 -5.13 5.92 30.50
C PRO A 132 -5.41 4.72 29.58
N GLU A 133 -6.68 4.41 29.33
CA GLU A 133 -7.07 3.34 28.41
C GLU A 133 -6.69 3.68 26.97
N GLN A 134 -6.96 4.90 26.51
CA GLN A 134 -6.58 5.37 25.18
C GLN A 134 -5.07 5.38 25.01
N TRP A 135 -4.30 5.75 26.03
CA TRP A 135 -2.84 5.64 26.02
C TRP A 135 -2.37 4.20 25.82
N ALA A 136 -3.00 3.24 26.51
CA ALA A 136 -2.68 1.83 26.33
C ALA A 136 -2.90 1.37 24.87
N TRP A 137 -4.02 1.78 24.26
CA TRP A 137 -4.30 1.48 22.84
C TRP A 137 -3.34 2.17 21.88
N LEU A 138 -2.99 3.43 22.11
CA LEU A 138 -2.03 4.16 21.27
C LEU A 138 -0.64 3.52 21.32
N ILE A 139 -0.19 3.11 22.51
CA ILE A 139 1.08 2.40 22.68
C ILE A 139 1.02 1.03 21.98
N ALA A 140 -0.08 0.29 22.17
CA ALA A 140 -0.26 -1.02 21.53
C ALA A 140 -0.21 -0.92 20.00
N ILE A 141 -0.91 0.06 19.40
CA ILE A 141 -0.88 0.32 17.95
C ILE A 141 0.55 0.66 17.49
N GLY A 142 1.26 1.51 18.25
CA GLY A 142 2.64 1.87 17.94
C GLY A 142 3.59 0.66 17.98
N VAL A 143 3.52 -0.16 19.02
CA VAL A 143 4.36 -1.36 19.18
C VAL A 143 4.04 -2.40 18.10
N VAL A 144 2.77 -2.70 17.89
CA VAL A 144 2.33 -3.67 16.84
C VAL A 144 2.70 -3.15 15.44
N GLY A 145 2.55 -1.84 15.22
CA GLY A 145 2.93 -1.20 13.96
C GLY A 145 4.44 -1.32 13.68
N ILE A 146 5.29 -1.04 14.67
CA ILE A 146 6.75 -1.19 14.55
C ILE A 146 7.13 -2.66 14.35
N ALA A 147 6.54 -3.58 15.12
CA ALA A 147 6.79 -5.00 14.97
C ALA A 147 6.37 -5.52 13.59
N GLY A 148 5.20 -5.11 13.09
CA GLY A 148 4.73 -5.43 11.76
C GLY A 148 5.64 -4.89 10.66
N GLN A 149 6.10 -3.64 10.79
CA GLN A 149 7.03 -3.02 9.84
C GLN A 149 8.40 -3.71 9.86
N ALA A 150 8.90 -4.10 11.02
CA ALA A 150 10.15 -4.84 11.16
C ALA A 150 10.03 -6.25 10.56
N ALA A 151 8.93 -6.95 10.81
CA ALA A 151 8.66 -8.28 10.25
C ALA A 151 8.57 -8.23 8.71
N LEU A 152 7.85 -7.24 8.18
CA LEU A 152 7.71 -7.02 6.73
C LEU A 152 9.08 -6.74 6.09
N THR A 153 9.86 -5.83 6.68
CA THR A 153 11.20 -5.49 6.17
C THR A 153 12.13 -6.71 6.22
N ARG A 154 12.10 -7.49 7.30
CA ARG A 154 12.85 -8.75 7.39
C ARG A 154 12.39 -9.78 6.35
N GLY A 155 11.08 -9.92 6.18
CA GLY A 155 10.52 -10.81 5.16
C GLY A 155 11.06 -10.50 3.76
N PHE A 156 11.10 -9.21 3.39
CA PHE A 156 11.65 -8.79 2.09
C PHE A 156 13.18 -8.88 2.00
N SER A 157 13.90 -8.77 3.12
CA SER A 157 15.37 -8.85 3.12
C SER A 157 15.91 -10.29 3.12
N THR A 158 15.18 -11.25 3.70
CA THR A 158 15.62 -12.65 3.86
C THR A 158 14.91 -13.62 2.92
N GLY A 159 13.70 -13.28 2.47
CA GLY A 159 12.89 -14.12 1.59
C GLY A 159 12.90 -13.66 0.14
N GLU A 160 12.58 -14.58 -0.78
CA GLU A 160 12.27 -14.16 -2.14
C GLU A 160 11.03 -13.26 -2.13
N THR A 161 11.12 -12.08 -2.73
CA THR A 161 10.01 -11.12 -2.84
C THR A 161 8.73 -11.78 -3.39
N SER A 162 8.91 -12.76 -4.27
CA SER A 162 7.82 -13.56 -4.85
C SER A 162 7.05 -14.40 -3.83
N PHE A 163 7.71 -14.80 -2.75
CA PHE A 163 7.07 -15.57 -1.69
C PHE A 163 6.38 -14.65 -0.68
N VAL A 164 6.96 -13.48 -0.38
CA VAL A 164 6.46 -12.56 0.65
C VAL A 164 5.26 -11.74 0.16
N THR A 165 5.26 -11.27 -1.09
CA THR A 165 4.20 -10.40 -1.64
C THR A 165 2.79 -10.97 -1.53
N PRO A 166 2.52 -12.27 -1.79
CA PRO A 166 1.17 -12.82 -1.64
C PRO A 166 0.60 -12.74 -0.22
N PHE A 167 1.47 -12.75 0.80
CA PHE A 167 1.02 -12.63 2.19
C PHE A 167 0.45 -11.25 2.53
N ASP A 168 0.79 -10.19 1.77
CA ASP A 168 0.19 -8.87 1.98
C ASP A 168 -1.32 -8.90 1.73
N TYR A 169 -1.80 -9.77 0.85
CA TYR A 169 -3.25 -9.95 0.60
C TYR A 169 -4.00 -10.62 1.76
N SER A 170 -3.29 -11.31 2.68
CA SER A 170 -3.91 -11.84 3.90
C SER A 170 -4.57 -10.73 4.74
N ARG A 171 -4.08 -9.49 4.64
CA ARG A 171 -4.66 -8.32 5.33
C ARG A 171 -6.14 -8.13 5.00
N LEU A 172 -6.57 -8.42 3.76
CA LEU A 172 -7.98 -8.32 3.40
C LEU A 172 -8.81 -9.38 4.12
N VAL A 173 -8.28 -10.61 4.24
CA VAL A 173 -8.95 -11.69 4.97
C VAL A 173 -9.13 -11.30 6.43
N PHE A 174 -8.05 -10.82 7.08
CA PHE A 174 -8.11 -10.36 8.46
C PHE A 174 -9.02 -9.13 8.62
N ALA A 175 -8.94 -8.13 7.72
CA ALA A 175 -9.81 -6.95 7.77
C ALA A 175 -11.29 -7.33 7.65
N THR A 176 -11.62 -8.26 6.75
CA THR A 176 -13.00 -8.78 6.60
C THR A 176 -13.44 -9.54 7.84
N ALA A 177 -12.59 -10.43 8.36
CA ALA A 177 -12.89 -11.21 9.57
C ALA A 177 -13.11 -10.29 10.79
N PHE A 178 -12.25 -9.29 10.99
CA PHE A 178 -12.41 -8.30 12.05
C PHE A 178 -13.63 -7.41 11.82
N GLY A 179 -13.89 -6.97 10.59
CA GLY A 179 -15.08 -6.19 10.22
C GLY A 179 -16.37 -6.91 10.63
N ILE A 180 -16.44 -8.20 10.32
CA ILE A 180 -17.60 -9.03 10.70
C ILE A 180 -17.64 -9.27 12.21
N ALA A 181 -16.53 -9.71 12.82
CA ALA A 181 -16.52 -10.19 14.20
C ALA A 181 -16.64 -9.06 15.24
N VAL A 182 -16.04 -7.90 14.97
CA VAL A 182 -15.97 -6.76 15.92
C VAL A 182 -17.02 -5.70 15.62
N PHE A 183 -17.24 -5.40 14.34
CA PHE A 183 -18.12 -4.31 13.91
C PHE A 183 -19.47 -4.79 13.34
N GLY A 184 -19.66 -6.11 13.13
CA GLY A 184 -20.88 -6.65 12.54
C GLY A 184 -21.06 -6.26 11.05
N GLU A 185 -19.99 -5.87 10.37
CA GLU A 185 -19.99 -5.39 8.99
C GLU A 185 -20.11 -6.57 8.03
N ILE A 186 -21.29 -6.79 7.43
CA ILE A 186 -21.48 -7.78 6.38
C ILE A 186 -21.32 -7.09 5.02
N PRO A 187 -20.26 -7.41 4.23
CA PRO A 187 -20.09 -6.81 2.92
C PRO A 187 -21.24 -7.22 1.98
N ASP A 188 -21.80 -6.24 1.28
CA ASP A 188 -22.73 -6.47 0.18
C ASP A 188 -22.05 -7.26 -0.95
N ILE A 189 -22.82 -8.02 -1.71
CA ILE A 189 -22.32 -8.88 -2.79
C ILE A 189 -21.47 -8.08 -3.82
N TRP A 190 -21.86 -6.86 -4.13
CA TRP A 190 -21.11 -6.01 -5.07
C TRP A 190 -19.76 -5.56 -4.52
N LYS A 191 -19.71 -5.28 -3.20
CA LYS A 191 -18.46 -4.97 -2.50
C LYS A 191 -17.53 -6.18 -2.49
N ALA A 192 -18.07 -7.37 -2.24
CA ALA A 192 -17.32 -8.62 -2.28
C ALA A 192 -16.78 -8.93 -3.68
N VAL A 193 -17.60 -8.78 -4.73
CA VAL A 193 -17.19 -8.98 -6.12
C VAL A 193 -16.13 -7.96 -6.52
N GLY A 194 -16.34 -6.68 -6.24
CA GLY A 194 -15.35 -5.62 -6.53
C GLY A 194 -14.02 -5.87 -5.82
N ALA A 195 -14.04 -6.24 -4.54
CA ALA A 195 -12.85 -6.59 -3.77
C ALA A 195 -12.10 -7.78 -4.38
N LEU A 196 -12.81 -8.83 -4.79
CA LEU A 196 -12.22 -10.00 -5.44
C LEU A 196 -11.52 -9.63 -6.75
N VAL A 197 -12.16 -8.79 -7.58
CA VAL A 197 -11.57 -8.32 -8.85
C VAL A 197 -10.32 -7.49 -8.59
N ILE A 198 -10.33 -6.58 -7.61
CA ILE A 198 -9.16 -5.76 -7.23
C ILE A 198 -8.00 -6.66 -6.79
N VAL A 199 -8.26 -7.59 -5.88
CA VAL A 199 -7.24 -8.47 -5.30
C VAL A 199 -6.63 -9.39 -6.36
N THR A 200 -7.46 -10.03 -7.18
CA THR A 200 -6.98 -10.94 -8.24
C THR A 200 -6.17 -10.19 -9.29
N SER A 201 -6.60 -9.00 -9.68
CA SER A 201 -5.87 -8.13 -10.59
C SER A 201 -4.51 -7.67 -10.03
N GLY A 202 -4.51 -7.18 -8.79
CA GLY A 202 -3.28 -6.77 -8.10
C GLY A 202 -2.30 -7.92 -7.90
N PHE A 203 -2.80 -9.11 -7.54
CA PHE A 203 -2.00 -10.32 -7.42
C PHE A 203 -1.38 -10.76 -8.75
N TYR A 204 -2.16 -10.69 -9.84
CA TYR A 204 -1.64 -10.97 -11.18
C TYR A 204 -0.51 -10.00 -11.57
N ILE A 205 -0.68 -8.70 -11.31
CA ILE A 205 0.36 -7.69 -11.55
C ILE A 205 1.61 -8.02 -10.76
N ALA A 206 1.48 -8.29 -9.46
CA ALA A 206 2.60 -8.63 -8.58
C ALA A 206 3.36 -9.87 -9.08
N ARG A 207 2.65 -10.97 -9.36
CA ARG A 207 3.27 -12.19 -9.91
C ARG A 207 4.01 -11.94 -11.22
N ARG A 208 3.45 -11.12 -12.09
CA ARG A 208 4.07 -10.79 -13.37
C ARG A 208 5.34 -9.96 -13.20
N GLU A 209 5.33 -8.98 -12.31
CA GLU A 209 6.53 -8.20 -11.99
C GLU A 209 7.67 -9.08 -11.47
N MET A 210 7.35 -10.01 -10.58
CA MET A 210 8.31 -10.97 -10.05
C MET A 210 8.89 -11.88 -11.14
N ALA A 211 8.04 -12.39 -12.03
CA ALA A 211 8.50 -13.21 -13.15
C ALA A 211 9.45 -12.44 -14.08
N LEU A 212 9.17 -11.17 -14.35
CA LEU A 212 10.05 -10.31 -15.15
C LEU A 212 11.35 -9.98 -14.44
N ALA A 213 11.32 -9.73 -13.13
CA ALA A 213 12.51 -9.47 -12.32
C ALA A 213 13.44 -10.70 -12.32
N ARG A 214 12.91 -11.92 -12.14
CA ARG A 214 13.66 -13.17 -12.22
C ARG A 214 14.27 -13.40 -13.61
N ALA A 215 13.54 -13.11 -14.68
CA ALA A 215 14.06 -13.24 -16.04
C ALA A 215 15.22 -12.27 -16.30
N ARG A 216 15.14 -11.03 -15.80
CA ARG A 216 16.23 -10.04 -15.90
C ARG A 216 17.45 -10.45 -15.07
N GLY A 217 17.27 -10.98 -13.85
CA GLY A 217 18.36 -11.47 -13.01
C GLY A 217 19.11 -12.67 -13.61
N LYS A 218 18.42 -13.54 -14.36
CA LYS A 218 19.04 -14.65 -15.09
C LYS A 218 19.75 -14.22 -16.37
N ALA A 219 19.38 -13.09 -16.97
CA ALA A 219 19.98 -12.54 -18.18
C ALA A 219 21.18 -11.62 -17.91
N ALA A 220 21.46 -11.29 -16.65
CA ALA A 220 22.65 -10.51 -16.29
C ALA A 220 23.90 -11.39 -16.49
N PRO A 221 24.92 -10.93 -17.25
CA PRO A 221 26.17 -11.68 -17.39
C PRO A 221 26.85 -11.85 -16.01
N PRO A 222 27.56 -12.96 -15.79
CA PRO A 222 28.30 -13.17 -14.55
C PRO A 222 29.25 -11.99 -14.33
N ALA A 223 29.28 -11.48 -13.09
CA ALA A 223 30.18 -10.39 -12.72
C ALA A 223 31.62 -10.82 -13.09
N THR A 224 32.27 -10.01 -13.92
CA THR A 224 33.69 -10.22 -14.25
C THR A 224 34.46 -10.19 -12.93
N PRO A 225 35.31 -11.23 -12.64
CA PRO A 225 36.12 -11.21 -11.43
C PRO A 225 37.03 -9.99 -11.45
N PRO A 226 37.34 -9.37 -10.29
CA PRO A 226 38.23 -8.25 -10.21
C PRO A 226 39.58 -8.63 -10.83
N ALA A 227 40.11 -7.78 -11.70
CA ALA A 227 41.44 -7.99 -12.27
C ALA A 227 42.46 -8.09 -11.14
N GLU A 228 43.21 -9.19 -11.11
CA GLU A 228 44.32 -9.37 -10.16
C GLU A 228 45.33 -8.23 -10.35
N PRO A 229 45.74 -7.56 -9.26
CA PRO A 229 46.78 -6.54 -9.37
C PRO A 229 48.12 -7.22 -9.77
N SER A 230 48.64 -6.80 -10.89
CA SER A 230 49.98 -7.15 -11.39
C SER A 230 51.06 -6.46 -10.61
#